data_292dab077df879905713c89d1afcdb16
#
_entry.id   292dab077df879905713c89d1afcdb16
#
_cell.length_a   1.000
_cell.length_b   1.000
_cell.length_c   1.000
_cell.angle_alpha   90.00
_cell.angle_beta   90.00
_cell.angle_gamma   90.00
#
_symmetry.space_group_name_H-M   'P 1'
#
loop_
_entity.id
_entity.type
_entity.pdbx_description
1 polymer ?
#
loop_
_entity_poly.entity_id
_entity_poly.type
_entity_poly.pdbx_seq_one_letter_code
_entity_poly.pdbx_strand_id
1 'polypeptide(L)'
;LHLHHEDFTGQYGKFYRAYRNAAWYIEQQQAAEALALSLGYSKVSDQKLAVAKKIREYVLGGGFMFAMCSATDSFDIALAAQEVDICEPMFDGDGTSPNYQRQLDYSKTFAFRDFIIERDPKVYEFSSIDMTQKRQISKELDYFTLMEYSAKWDPIPTMLNQNHTALIKGFMGQTTSYSRALVKSNVLVMGENKSNGEARYIHGIKGQGFFTFYGGHDPEDYTHRVGDPKTELDLHPTSPGYRLILNNVLFPAARKKKQKT
;
A
#
# COMPACT_ATOMS: atom_id res chain seq x y z
N LEU A 1 3.38 5.15 -12.49
CA LEU A 1 4.28 4.86 -11.37
C LEU A 1 3.81 3.59 -10.67
N HIS A 2 4.73 2.65 -10.44
CA HIS A 2 4.48 1.44 -9.65
C HIS A 2 5.35 1.46 -8.40
N LEU A 3 4.72 1.21 -7.25
CA LEU A 3 5.33 1.15 -5.92
C LEU A 3 5.02 -0.21 -5.29
N HIS A 4 5.96 -0.76 -4.51
CA HIS A 4 5.82 -2.13 -4.05
C HIS A 4 6.06 -2.29 -2.54
N HIS A 5 7.28 -2.14 -2.07
CA HIS A 5 7.67 -2.35 -0.67
C HIS A 5 8.15 -1.07 0.03
N GLU A 6 7.89 0.08 -0.57
CA GLU A 6 8.37 1.32 0.00
C GLU A 6 7.73 1.59 1.37
N ASP A 7 8.57 2.04 2.28
CA ASP A 7 8.16 2.67 3.51
C ASP A 7 8.38 4.17 3.39
N PHE A 8 7.31 4.93 3.41
CA PHE A 8 7.32 6.39 3.35
C PHE A 8 7.34 7.05 4.72
N THR A 9 7.29 6.28 5.80
CA THR A 9 7.25 6.82 7.18
C THR A 9 8.63 7.06 7.77
N GLY A 10 9.68 6.41 7.24
CA GLY A 10 11.02 6.43 7.82
C GLY A 10 11.23 5.42 8.94
N GLN A 11 10.32 4.48 9.13
CA GLN A 11 10.40 3.45 10.18
C GLN A 11 11.03 2.14 9.68
N TYR A 12 11.74 2.18 8.56
CA TYR A 12 12.48 1.05 7.96
C TYR A 12 11.64 -0.23 7.82
N GLY A 13 10.41 -0.08 7.32
CA GLY A 13 9.49 -1.17 7.07
C GLY A 13 8.94 -1.84 8.34
N LYS A 14 9.13 -1.24 9.51
CA LYS A 14 8.75 -1.84 10.82
C LYS A 14 9.43 -3.18 11.08
N PHE A 15 10.60 -3.40 10.51
CA PHE A 15 11.39 -4.64 10.68
C PHE A 15 12.20 -4.69 11.99
N TYR A 16 12.19 -3.64 12.81
CA TYR A 16 12.99 -3.49 14.01
C TYR A 16 12.90 -4.70 14.95
N ARG A 17 11.70 -5.20 15.22
CA ARG A 17 11.52 -6.33 16.16
C ARG A 17 12.33 -7.55 15.77
N ALA A 18 12.23 -7.95 14.50
CA ALA A 18 12.82 -9.20 14.01
C ALA A 18 14.30 -9.04 13.61
N TYR A 19 14.69 -7.85 13.14
CA TYR A 19 15.94 -7.70 12.38
C TYR A 19 16.86 -6.58 12.88
N ARG A 20 16.58 -5.90 14.00
CA ARG A 20 17.43 -4.80 14.50
C ARG A 20 18.92 -5.11 14.67
N ASN A 21 19.28 -6.40 14.84
CA ASN A 21 20.65 -6.87 14.96
C ASN A 21 21.18 -7.57 13.70
N ALA A 22 20.38 -7.65 12.64
CA ALA A 22 20.80 -8.27 11.38
C ALA A 22 21.67 -7.31 10.58
N ALA A 23 22.78 -7.81 10.03
CA ALA A 23 23.73 -6.97 9.29
C ALA A 23 23.07 -6.22 8.15
N TRP A 24 22.25 -6.90 7.34
CA TRP A 24 21.53 -6.29 6.23
C TRP A 24 20.57 -5.15 6.65
N TYR A 25 19.94 -5.26 7.85
CA TYR A 25 19.04 -4.22 8.35
C TYR A 25 19.83 -2.98 8.75
N ILE A 26 20.96 -3.17 9.46
CA ILE A 26 21.86 -2.09 9.87
C ILE A 26 22.46 -1.39 8.64
N GLU A 27 22.93 -2.16 7.66
CA GLU A 27 23.45 -1.62 6.39
C GLU A 27 22.40 -0.81 5.62
N GLN A 28 21.15 -1.31 5.56
CA GLN A 28 20.04 -0.61 4.92
C GLN A 28 19.70 0.70 5.64
N GLN A 29 19.70 0.70 6.98
CA GLN A 29 19.50 1.90 7.78
C GLN A 29 20.59 2.93 7.50
N GLN A 30 21.86 2.54 7.60
CA GLN A 30 23.01 3.40 7.32
C GLN A 30 22.99 3.97 5.90
N ALA A 31 22.65 3.15 4.91
CA ALA A 31 22.53 3.59 3.52
C ALA A 31 21.40 4.62 3.34
N ALA A 32 20.26 4.42 4.01
CA ALA A 32 19.14 5.37 3.96
C ALA A 32 19.50 6.70 4.63
N GLU A 33 20.19 6.68 5.77
CA GLU A 33 20.66 7.85 6.47
C GLU A 33 21.69 8.63 5.63
N ALA A 34 22.67 7.91 5.06
CA ALA A 34 23.67 8.52 4.16
C ALA A 34 23.02 9.17 2.93
N LEU A 35 22.02 8.53 2.34
CA LEU A 35 21.28 9.06 1.22
C LEU A 35 20.51 10.33 1.63
N ALA A 36 19.78 10.30 2.75
CA ALA A 36 19.05 11.46 3.25
C ALA A 36 19.99 12.66 3.44
N LEU A 37 21.11 12.46 4.12
CA LEU A 37 22.13 13.50 4.32
C LEU A 37 22.70 14.03 3.00
N SER A 38 22.99 13.18 2.04
CA SER A 38 23.50 13.58 0.72
C SER A 38 22.54 14.45 -0.06
N LEU A 39 21.24 14.31 0.21
CA LEU A 39 20.15 15.09 -0.39
C LEU A 39 19.76 16.33 0.45
N GLY A 40 20.47 16.59 1.57
CA GLY A 40 20.26 17.75 2.42
C GLY A 40 19.18 17.58 3.49
N TYR A 41 18.74 16.35 3.76
CA TYR A 41 17.79 16.04 4.84
C TYR A 41 18.50 15.57 6.10
N SER A 42 18.07 16.05 7.27
CA SER A 42 18.61 15.59 8.56
C SER A 42 18.08 14.25 9.01
N LYS A 43 16.90 13.85 8.52
CA LYS A 43 16.21 12.61 8.87
C LYS A 43 15.77 11.84 7.62
N VAL A 44 15.72 10.52 7.73
CA VAL A 44 15.18 9.65 6.67
C VAL A 44 13.67 9.89 6.49
N SER A 45 12.92 10.12 7.58
CA SER A 45 11.50 10.45 7.53
C SER A 45 11.20 11.71 6.70
N ASP A 46 12.02 12.77 6.82
CA ASP A 46 11.88 13.99 6.03
C ASP A 46 12.14 13.75 4.54
N GLN A 47 13.16 12.98 4.23
CA GLN A 47 13.49 12.59 2.85
C GLN A 47 12.37 11.75 2.25
N LYS A 48 11.83 10.77 2.99
CA LYS A 48 10.71 9.92 2.56
C LYS A 48 9.43 10.74 2.35
N LEU A 49 9.14 11.67 3.24
CA LEU A 49 8.02 12.59 3.08
C LEU A 49 8.17 13.48 1.83
N ALA A 50 9.37 13.97 1.54
CA ALA A 50 9.62 14.74 0.31
C ALA A 50 9.31 13.90 -0.94
N VAL A 51 9.70 12.62 -0.95
CA VAL A 51 9.35 11.69 -2.04
C VAL A 51 7.83 11.49 -2.12
N ALA A 52 7.16 11.24 -1.00
CA ALA A 52 5.70 11.08 -0.97
C ALA A 52 4.98 12.34 -1.51
N LYS A 53 5.44 13.53 -1.15
CA LYS A 53 4.92 14.81 -1.69
C LYS A 53 5.11 14.91 -3.21
N LYS A 54 6.25 14.49 -3.74
CA LYS A 54 6.50 14.48 -5.20
C LYS A 54 5.61 13.49 -5.94
N ILE A 55 5.39 12.31 -5.37
CA ILE A 55 4.45 11.33 -5.91
C ILE A 55 3.03 11.90 -5.90
N ARG A 56 2.63 12.56 -4.81
CA ARG A 56 1.33 13.23 -4.72
C ARG A 56 1.16 14.30 -5.81
N GLU A 57 2.17 15.16 -6.02
CA GLU A 57 2.16 16.17 -7.08
C GLU A 57 2.00 15.54 -8.47
N TYR A 58 2.73 14.46 -8.74
CA TYR A 58 2.63 13.70 -9.99
C TYR A 58 1.21 13.20 -10.24
N VAL A 59 0.57 12.61 -9.21
CA VAL A 59 -0.81 12.12 -9.34
C VAL A 59 -1.80 13.28 -9.51
N LEU A 60 -1.67 14.35 -8.71
CA LEU A 60 -2.52 15.53 -8.83
C LEU A 60 -2.46 16.16 -10.22
N GLY A 61 -1.31 16.09 -10.88
CA GLY A 61 -1.08 16.59 -12.24
C GLY A 61 -1.58 15.69 -13.37
N GLY A 62 -2.20 14.54 -13.07
CA GLY A 62 -2.76 13.63 -14.07
C GLY A 62 -2.05 12.27 -14.16
N GLY A 63 -1.08 12.00 -13.29
CA GLY A 63 -0.37 10.73 -13.25
C GLY A 63 -1.19 9.59 -12.68
N PHE A 64 -0.78 8.37 -12.98
CA PHE A 64 -1.31 7.16 -12.38
C PHE A 64 -0.30 6.54 -11.40
N MET A 65 -0.77 6.19 -10.22
CA MET A 65 -0.02 5.45 -9.20
C MET A 65 -0.68 4.11 -8.92
N PHE A 66 0.08 3.03 -9.09
CA PHE A 66 -0.27 1.70 -8.61
C PHE A 66 0.66 1.36 -7.46
N ALA A 67 0.11 1.18 -6.26
CA ALA A 67 0.86 0.82 -5.07
C ALA A 67 0.38 -0.50 -4.49
N MET A 68 1.31 -1.27 -3.96
CA MET A 68 1.08 -2.60 -3.38
C MET A 68 1.75 -2.69 -2.00
N CYS A 69 1.25 -3.61 -1.17
CA CYS A 69 1.86 -3.93 0.12
C CYS A 69 2.02 -2.68 1.01
N SER A 70 3.14 -2.56 1.72
CA SER A 70 3.45 -1.42 2.61
C SER A 70 3.53 -0.06 1.91
N ALA A 71 3.72 -0.02 0.60
CA ALA A 71 3.70 1.23 -0.14
C ALA A 71 2.32 1.91 -0.18
N THR A 72 1.27 1.23 0.25
CA THR A 72 -0.11 1.75 0.25
C THR A 72 -0.42 2.58 1.49
N ASP A 73 -0.40 1.97 2.64
CA ASP A 73 -0.74 2.62 3.92
C ASP A 73 0.38 3.55 4.39
N SER A 74 1.67 3.16 4.26
CA SER A 74 2.78 4.03 4.64
C SER A 74 2.79 5.35 3.84
N PHE A 75 2.37 5.33 2.57
CA PHE A 75 2.23 6.54 1.75
C PHE A 75 1.18 7.50 2.34
N ASP A 76 -0.01 7.00 2.64
CA ASP A 76 -1.06 7.83 3.23
C ASP A 76 -0.72 8.29 4.66
N ILE A 77 -0.03 7.45 5.43
CA ILE A 77 0.48 7.82 6.76
C ILE A 77 1.47 8.98 6.65
N ALA A 78 2.45 8.91 5.76
CA ALA A 78 3.40 9.99 5.54
C ALA A 78 2.71 11.29 5.11
N LEU A 79 1.70 11.19 4.24
CA LEU A 79 0.93 12.37 3.81
C LEU A 79 0.10 12.97 4.95
N ALA A 80 -0.46 12.16 5.84
CA ALA A 80 -1.19 12.67 7.01
C ALA A 80 -0.27 13.32 8.04
N ALA A 81 0.97 12.84 8.15
CA ALA A 81 1.97 13.28 9.13
C ALA A 81 2.91 14.38 8.61
N GLN A 82 2.51 15.17 7.61
CA GLN A 82 3.41 16.14 6.95
C GLN A 82 4.05 17.18 7.88
N GLU A 83 3.37 17.52 8.98
CA GLU A 83 3.81 18.53 9.95
C GLU A 83 4.08 17.90 11.33
N VAL A 84 4.20 16.58 11.38
CA VAL A 84 4.20 15.83 12.64
C VAL A 84 5.22 14.71 12.58
N ASP A 85 6.11 14.67 13.56
CA ASP A 85 7.03 13.54 13.72
C ASP A 85 6.28 12.35 14.35
N ILE A 86 6.27 11.22 13.65
CA ILE A 86 5.65 9.96 14.09
C ILE A 86 6.67 8.85 14.32
N CYS A 87 7.96 9.13 14.14
CA CYS A 87 9.03 8.16 14.32
C CYS A 87 9.41 8.02 15.81
N GLU A 88 9.61 6.80 16.26
CA GLU A 88 10.12 6.53 17.59
C GLU A 88 11.67 6.64 17.60
N PRO A 89 12.31 6.94 18.76
CA PRO A 89 13.75 7.26 18.82
C PRO A 89 14.70 6.23 18.20
N MET A 90 14.29 4.97 18.11
CA MET A 90 15.13 3.93 17.49
C MET A 90 15.19 4.04 15.97
N PHE A 91 14.34 4.85 15.35
CA PHE A 91 14.31 5.02 13.90
C PHE A 91 15.07 6.26 13.44
N ASP A 92 15.03 7.37 14.21
CA ASP A 92 15.61 8.64 13.79
C ASP A 92 16.38 9.42 14.89
N GLY A 93 16.47 8.84 16.09
CA GLY A 93 17.31 9.37 17.17
C GLY A 93 16.60 10.35 18.11
N ASP A 94 15.41 10.84 17.79
CA ASP A 94 14.61 11.69 18.69
C ASP A 94 13.18 11.13 18.88
N GLY A 95 12.34 11.82 19.63
CA GLY A 95 11.00 11.32 19.96
C GLY A 95 9.92 11.92 19.07
N THR A 96 8.80 11.23 18.99
CA THR A 96 7.61 11.68 18.28
C THR A 96 7.09 13.03 18.81
N SER A 97 6.43 13.78 17.94
CA SER A 97 5.75 15.02 18.32
C SER A 97 4.70 14.77 19.41
N PRO A 98 4.58 15.65 20.44
CA PRO A 98 3.53 15.53 21.44
C PRO A 98 2.14 15.51 20.81
N ASN A 99 1.27 14.59 21.23
CA ASN A 99 -0.10 14.47 20.71
C ASN A 99 -0.21 14.35 19.19
N TYR A 100 0.81 13.78 18.52
CA TYR A 100 0.89 13.65 17.06
C TYR A 100 -0.40 13.08 16.44
N GLN A 101 -1.05 12.10 17.08
CA GLN A 101 -2.27 11.48 16.56
C GLN A 101 -3.40 12.49 16.29
N ARG A 102 -3.51 13.55 17.10
CA ARG A 102 -4.52 14.61 16.92
C ARG A 102 -4.13 15.64 15.86
N GLN A 103 -2.88 15.64 15.44
CA GLN A 103 -2.33 16.58 14.48
C GLN A 103 -2.27 16.00 13.06
N LEU A 104 -2.65 14.73 12.88
CA LEU A 104 -2.69 14.10 11.56
C LEU A 104 -3.74 14.77 10.68
N ASP A 105 -3.35 15.17 9.47
CA ASP A 105 -4.25 15.78 8.49
C ASP A 105 -4.72 14.77 7.45
N TYR A 106 -5.83 14.13 7.71
CA TYR A 106 -6.43 13.14 6.78
C TYR A 106 -6.94 13.76 5.47
N SER A 107 -7.04 15.08 5.33
CA SER A 107 -7.38 15.72 4.05
C SER A 107 -6.30 15.51 2.99
N LYS A 108 -5.06 15.31 3.41
CA LYS A 108 -3.89 15.09 2.56
C LYS A 108 -3.81 13.67 2.00
N THR A 109 -4.37 12.70 2.69
CA THR A 109 -4.31 11.28 2.30
C THR A 109 -5.11 10.99 1.03
N PHE A 110 -4.78 9.91 0.37
CA PHE A 110 -5.47 9.45 -0.84
C PHE A 110 -6.68 8.58 -0.48
N ALA A 111 -6.44 7.49 0.23
CA ALA A 111 -7.42 6.42 0.42
C ALA A 111 -8.00 6.35 1.84
N PHE A 112 -7.22 6.70 2.87
CA PHE A 112 -7.58 6.38 4.26
C PHE A 112 -7.79 7.63 5.11
N ARG A 113 -8.60 7.47 6.16
CA ARG A 113 -8.88 8.50 7.17
C ARG A 113 -9.07 7.87 8.55
N ASP A 114 -8.95 8.69 9.58
CA ASP A 114 -9.28 8.35 10.97
C ASP A 114 -8.50 7.13 11.52
N PHE A 115 -7.36 6.80 10.93
CA PHE A 115 -6.51 5.72 11.39
C PHE A 115 -5.67 6.13 12.59
N ILE A 116 -5.30 5.13 13.39
CA ILE A 116 -4.45 5.29 14.56
C ILE A 116 -3.07 4.72 14.23
N ILE A 117 -2.03 5.51 14.46
CA ILE A 117 -0.63 5.08 14.28
C ILE A 117 -0.26 4.06 15.34
N GLU A 118 0.39 2.97 14.94
CA GLU A 118 0.95 2.00 15.85
C GLU A 118 2.33 2.47 16.34
N ARG A 119 2.45 2.66 17.63
CA ARG A 119 3.67 3.18 18.27
C ARG A 119 4.67 2.11 18.64
N ASP A 120 4.21 0.92 19.01
CA ASP A 120 5.13 -0.13 19.43
C ASP A 120 6.03 -0.54 18.25
N PRO A 121 7.35 -0.29 18.33
CA PRO A 121 8.28 -0.68 17.27
C PRO A 121 8.38 -2.19 17.09
N LYS A 122 7.84 -2.96 18.03
CA LYS A 122 7.78 -4.41 17.95
C LYS A 122 6.55 -4.91 17.20
N VAL A 123 5.59 -4.05 16.92
CA VAL A 123 4.44 -4.36 16.06
C VAL A 123 4.81 -4.09 14.61
N TYR A 124 4.44 -5.01 13.73
CA TYR A 124 4.83 -4.99 12.32
C TYR A 124 3.98 -4.04 11.47
N GLU A 125 2.76 -3.79 11.90
CA GLU A 125 1.85 -2.86 11.25
C GLU A 125 2.24 -1.40 11.53
N PHE A 126 2.00 -0.52 10.56
CA PHE A 126 2.21 0.93 10.72
C PHE A 126 1.06 1.61 11.46
N SER A 127 -0.15 1.09 11.28
CA SER A 127 -1.36 1.71 11.83
C SER A 127 -2.55 0.75 11.86
N SER A 128 -3.69 1.26 12.33
CA SER A 128 -4.96 0.53 12.28
C SER A 128 -5.54 0.35 10.87
N ILE A 129 -4.92 0.87 9.82
CA ILE A 129 -5.31 0.60 8.44
C ILE A 129 -5.13 -0.89 8.13
N ASP A 130 -3.97 -1.42 8.47
CA ASP A 130 -3.59 -2.81 8.19
C ASP A 130 -4.37 -3.78 9.07
N MET A 131 -5.07 -4.73 8.43
CA MET A 131 -5.84 -5.77 9.07
C MET A 131 -5.14 -7.14 9.04
N THR A 132 -3.94 -7.23 8.46
CA THR A 132 -3.25 -8.50 8.18
C THR A 132 -3.13 -9.40 9.40
N GLN A 133 -2.72 -8.86 10.55
CA GLN A 133 -2.56 -9.63 11.78
C GLN A 133 -3.85 -9.74 12.61
N LYS A 134 -4.79 -8.83 12.40
CA LYS A 134 -6.05 -8.80 13.17
C LYS A 134 -7.04 -9.86 12.69
N ARG A 135 -6.97 -10.23 11.41
CA ARG A 135 -7.80 -11.29 10.85
C ARG A 135 -7.22 -12.66 11.23
N GLN A 136 -7.99 -13.49 11.87
CA GLN A 136 -7.58 -14.84 12.26
C GLN A 136 -7.97 -15.86 11.16
N ILE A 137 -7.48 -15.62 9.94
CA ILE A 137 -7.76 -16.50 8.79
C ILE A 137 -6.45 -17.20 8.40
N SER A 138 -6.52 -18.51 8.19
CA SER A 138 -5.37 -19.23 7.62
C SER A 138 -5.14 -18.78 6.17
N LYS A 139 -3.89 -18.84 5.72
CA LYS A 139 -3.51 -18.44 4.35
C LYS A 139 -4.26 -19.22 3.27
N GLU A 140 -4.62 -20.47 3.55
CA GLU A 140 -5.35 -21.36 2.65
C GLU A 140 -6.79 -20.90 2.43
N LEU A 141 -7.37 -20.23 3.44
CA LEU A 141 -8.76 -19.75 3.44
C LEU A 141 -8.84 -18.24 3.16
N ASP A 142 -7.73 -17.60 2.90
CA ASP A 142 -7.69 -16.16 2.64
C ASP A 142 -8.12 -15.85 1.21
N TYR A 143 -9.39 -15.45 1.06
CA TYR A 143 -9.99 -15.05 -0.22
C TYR A 143 -10.71 -13.73 -0.08
N PHE A 144 -10.80 -13.00 -1.19
CA PHE A 144 -11.65 -11.82 -1.31
C PHE A 144 -12.46 -11.86 -2.60
N THR A 145 -13.55 -11.11 -2.63
CA THR A 145 -14.46 -11.06 -3.76
C THR A 145 -14.27 -9.74 -4.52
N LEU A 146 -14.17 -9.82 -5.82
CA LEU A 146 -14.19 -8.65 -6.69
C LEU A 146 -15.62 -8.12 -6.86
N MET A 147 -15.75 -6.82 -7.08
CA MET A 147 -16.99 -6.22 -7.58
C MET A 147 -17.34 -6.82 -8.95
N GLU A 148 -18.60 -6.77 -9.31
CA GLU A 148 -19.01 -7.16 -10.66
C GLU A 148 -18.50 -6.14 -11.69
N TYR A 149 -17.70 -6.61 -12.64
CA TYR A 149 -17.23 -5.80 -13.76
C TYR A 149 -18.17 -5.94 -14.94
N SER A 150 -18.51 -4.82 -15.55
CA SER A 150 -19.32 -4.77 -16.75
C SER A 150 -18.66 -3.90 -17.82
N ALA A 151 -18.44 -4.45 -18.99
CA ALA A 151 -17.88 -3.71 -20.13
C ALA A 151 -18.71 -2.47 -20.52
N LYS A 152 -19.98 -2.42 -20.12
CA LYS A 152 -20.88 -1.29 -20.36
C LYS A 152 -20.79 -0.22 -19.28
N TRP A 153 -20.58 -0.62 -18.01
CA TRP A 153 -20.72 0.26 -16.86
C TRP A 153 -19.48 0.34 -15.99
N ASP A 154 -18.37 -0.28 -16.45
CA ASP A 154 -17.14 -0.28 -15.66
C ASP A 154 -16.68 1.14 -15.34
N PRO A 155 -16.53 1.49 -14.07
CA PRO A 155 -15.98 2.78 -13.68
C PRO A 155 -14.52 2.92 -14.10
N ILE A 156 -13.85 1.77 -14.33
CA ILE A 156 -12.47 1.67 -14.75
C ILE A 156 -12.42 0.86 -16.05
N PRO A 157 -12.08 1.51 -17.20
CA PRO A 157 -11.98 0.80 -18.47
C PRO A 157 -10.90 -0.29 -18.40
N THR A 158 -11.15 -1.40 -19.08
CA THR A 158 -10.19 -2.52 -19.24
C THR A 158 -9.95 -3.41 -18.04
N MET A 159 -10.73 -3.32 -16.97
CA MET A 159 -10.70 -4.34 -15.94
C MET A 159 -11.29 -5.64 -16.48
N LEU A 160 -10.50 -6.69 -16.44
CA LEU A 160 -10.88 -8.03 -16.85
C LEU A 160 -10.53 -9.02 -15.75
N ASN A 161 -11.43 -9.96 -15.50
CA ASN A 161 -11.15 -11.09 -14.63
C ASN A 161 -10.55 -12.25 -15.42
N GLN A 162 -9.58 -12.91 -14.87
CA GLN A 162 -9.07 -14.16 -15.44
C GLN A 162 -10.16 -15.23 -15.37
N ASN A 163 -10.54 -15.79 -16.52
CA ASN A 163 -11.58 -16.82 -16.64
C ASN A 163 -12.90 -16.43 -15.94
N HIS A 164 -13.27 -15.16 -15.91
CA HIS A 164 -14.43 -14.62 -15.20
C HIS A 164 -14.45 -14.91 -13.69
N THR A 165 -13.30 -15.17 -13.10
CA THR A 165 -13.18 -15.45 -11.67
C THR A 165 -13.35 -14.18 -10.86
N ALA A 166 -14.34 -14.15 -9.97
CA ALA A 166 -14.59 -13.06 -9.04
C ALA A 166 -14.05 -13.34 -7.62
N LEU A 167 -13.76 -14.59 -7.30
CA LEU A 167 -13.16 -15.01 -6.02
C LEU A 167 -11.66 -15.13 -6.20
N ILE A 168 -10.92 -14.29 -5.51
CA ILE A 168 -9.47 -14.16 -5.62
C ILE A 168 -8.83 -14.60 -4.31
N LYS A 169 -7.78 -15.40 -4.39
CA LYS A 169 -6.97 -15.76 -3.23
C LYS A 169 -6.20 -14.53 -2.74
N GLY A 170 -6.07 -14.37 -1.42
CA GLY A 170 -5.34 -13.26 -0.81
C GLY A 170 -3.88 -13.25 -1.23
N PHE A 171 -3.28 -12.07 -1.27
CA PHE A 171 -1.88 -11.88 -1.62
C PHE A 171 -1.02 -11.93 -0.37
N MET A 172 0.21 -12.41 -0.51
CA MET A 172 1.22 -12.27 0.51
C MET A 172 1.75 -10.83 0.56
N GLY A 173 2.29 -10.45 1.71
CA GLY A 173 2.93 -9.15 1.92
C GLY A 173 2.79 -8.63 3.33
N GLN A 174 3.26 -7.42 3.57
CA GLN A 174 3.14 -6.77 4.87
C GLN A 174 1.73 -6.26 5.11
N THR A 175 1.25 -5.37 4.28
CA THR A 175 -0.11 -4.82 4.33
C THR A 175 -0.96 -5.56 3.30
N THR A 176 -1.63 -6.63 3.70
CA THR A 176 -2.40 -7.48 2.78
C THR A 176 -3.88 -7.15 2.75
N SER A 177 -4.37 -6.39 3.71
CA SER A 177 -5.75 -5.92 3.76
C SER A 177 -5.89 -4.62 4.54
N TYR A 178 -6.95 -3.88 4.23
CA TYR A 178 -7.25 -2.60 4.84
C TYR A 178 -8.55 -2.66 5.62
N SER A 179 -8.62 -1.96 6.75
CA SER A 179 -9.88 -1.73 7.45
C SER A 179 -10.86 -0.98 6.54
N ARG A 180 -11.97 -1.64 6.16
CA ARG A 180 -12.99 -1.06 5.29
C ARG A 180 -13.60 0.23 5.86
N ALA A 181 -13.70 0.32 7.18
CA ALA A 181 -14.24 1.50 7.87
C ALA A 181 -13.37 2.75 7.72
N LEU A 182 -12.06 2.57 7.49
CA LEU A 182 -11.11 3.66 7.34
C LEU A 182 -10.93 4.12 5.89
N VAL A 183 -11.50 3.39 4.93
CA VAL A 183 -11.48 3.79 3.51
C VAL A 183 -12.43 4.97 3.30
N LYS A 184 -11.95 6.04 2.68
CA LYS A 184 -12.75 7.24 2.37
C LYS A 184 -13.94 6.91 1.47
N SER A 185 -15.05 7.62 1.62
CA SER A 185 -16.29 7.37 0.87
C SER A 185 -16.19 7.62 -0.64
N ASN A 186 -15.23 8.43 -1.07
CA ASN A 186 -14.97 8.72 -2.49
C ASN A 186 -13.96 7.75 -3.13
N VAL A 187 -13.55 6.71 -2.42
CA VAL A 187 -12.67 5.65 -2.91
C VAL A 187 -13.50 4.42 -3.26
N LEU A 188 -13.36 3.93 -4.47
CA LEU A 188 -14.02 2.72 -4.94
C LEU A 188 -13.34 1.48 -4.36
N VAL A 189 -14.09 0.61 -3.72
CA VAL A 189 -13.63 -0.69 -3.28
C VAL A 189 -13.96 -1.70 -4.38
N MET A 190 -12.91 -2.21 -5.03
CA MET A 190 -13.02 -3.16 -6.13
C MET A 190 -12.89 -4.60 -5.69
N GLY A 191 -12.24 -4.85 -4.57
CA GLY A 191 -12.10 -6.16 -3.96
C GLY A 191 -12.19 -6.07 -2.44
N GLU A 192 -12.99 -6.93 -1.83
CA GLU A 192 -13.26 -6.90 -0.40
C GLU A 192 -13.59 -8.28 0.19
N ASN A 193 -13.38 -8.43 1.48
CA ASN A 193 -13.99 -9.50 2.28
C ASN A 193 -14.98 -8.85 3.26
N LYS A 194 -16.27 -8.88 2.92
CA LYS A 194 -17.32 -8.23 3.70
C LYS A 194 -17.48 -8.82 5.09
N SER A 195 -17.30 -10.13 5.23
CA SER A 195 -17.48 -10.83 6.51
C SER A 195 -16.49 -10.35 7.57
N ASN A 196 -15.30 -9.90 7.14
CA ASN A 196 -14.24 -9.45 8.02
C ASN A 196 -14.11 -7.91 8.07
N GLY A 197 -14.92 -7.19 7.30
CA GLY A 197 -14.80 -5.74 7.18
C GLY A 197 -13.50 -5.28 6.52
N GLU A 198 -12.98 -6.06 5.56
CA GLU A 198 -11.72 -5.82 4.87
C GLU A 198 -11.90 -5.36 3.44
N ALA A 199 -11.14 -4.33 3.04
CA ALA A 199 -10.90 -3.98 1.65
C ALA A 199 -9.51 -4.52 1.22
N ARG A 200 -9.40 -5.00 -0.03
CA ARG A 200 -8.18 -5.60 -0.58
C ARG A 200 -7.67 -4.90 -1.82
N TYR A 201 -8.56 -4.33 -2.59
CA TYR A 201 -8.28 -3.70 -3.86
C TYR A 201 -9.16 -2.45 -3.97
N ILE A 202 -8.52 -1.28 -4.00
CA ILE A 202 -9.21 0.00 -3.96
C ILE A 202 -8.67 0.95 -5.02
N HIS A 203 -9.53 1.83 -5.53
CA HIS A 203 -9.19 2.79 -6.57
C HIS A 203 -9.80 4.15 -6.25
N GLY A 204 -9.08 5.22 -6.57
CA GLY A 204 -9.58 6.58 -6.38
C GLY A 204 -9.02 7.58 -7.38
N ILE A 205 -9.73 8.69 -7.50
CA ILE A 205 -9.30 9.85 -8.28
C ILE A 205 -8.73 10.88 -7.30
N LYS A 206 -7.61 11.49 -7.66
CA LYS A 206 -7.00 12.55 -6.88
C LYS A 206 -6.48 13.65 -7.81
N GLY A 207 -7.07 14.84 -7.76
CA GLY A 207 -6.76 15.90 -8.72
C GLY A 207 -7.17 15.50 -10.13
N GLN A 208 -6.22 15.56 -11.06
CA GLN A 208 -6.43 15.15 -12.47
C GLN A 208 -6.01 13.68 -12.73
N GLY A 209 -5.36 13.03 -11.77
CA GLY A 209 -4.89 11.66 -11.87
C GLY A 209 -5.68 10.69 -11.00
N PHE A 210 -5.16 9.50 -10.90
CA PHE A 210 -5.80 8.40 -10.17
C PHE A 210 -4.78 7.46 -9.56
N PHE A 211 -5.25 6.67 -8.60
CA PHE A 211 -4.43 5.70 -7.91
C PHE A 211 -5.18 4.39 -7.72
N THR A 212 -4.42 3.33 -7.59
CA THR A 212 -4.92 2.01 -7.20
C THR A 212 -4.02 1.45 -6.10
N PHE A 213 -4.61 0.99 -5.01
CA PHE A 213 -3.93 0.31 -3.93
C PHE A 213 -4.35 -1.15 -3.89
N TYR A 214 -3.37 -2.02 -3.74
CA TYR A 214 -3.55 -3.45 -3.66
C TYR A 214 -2.95 -4.01 -2.37
N GLY A 215 -3.72 -4.76 -1.61
CA GLY A 215 -3.25 -5.43 -0.40
C GLY A 215 -2.37 -6.63 -0.73
N GLY A 216 -1.12 -6.61 -0.25
CA GLY A 216 -0.10 -7.60 -0.59
C GLY A 216 0.50 -7.41 -1.97
N HIS A 217 1.34 -8.34 -2.39
CA HIS A 217 2.09 -8.21 -3.66
C HIS A 217 2.29 -9.51 -4.43
N ASP A 218 2.25 -10.65 -3.77
CA ASP A 218 2.47 -11.92 -4.44
C ASP A 218 1.23 -12.81 -4.36
N PRO A 219 0.49 -12.98 -5.47
CA PRO A 219 -0.76 -13.72 -5.49
C PRO A 219 -0.59 -15.24 -5.49
N GLU A 220 0.59 -15.78 -5.79
CA GLU A 220 0.80 -17.21 -5.93
C GLU A 220 1.89 -17.76 -4.99
N ASP A 221 2.62 -16.88 -4.31
CA ASP A 221 3.63 -17.28 -3.33
C ASP A 221 3.22 -16.83 -1.92
N TYR A 222 2.70 -17.77 -1.13
CA TYR A 222 2.23 -17.50 0.24
C TYR A 222 3.27 -17.80 1.32
N THR A 223 4.44 -18.26 0.93
CA THR A 223 5.51 -18.65 1.86
C THR A 223 6.83 -17.96 1.62
N HIS A 224 6.88 -17.06 0.65
CA HIS A 224 8.09 -16.35 0.25
C HIS A 224 8.78 -15.67 1.45
N ARG A 225 10.07 -15.95 1.61
CA ARG A 225 10.93 -15.41 2.67
C ARG A 225 12.11 -14.68 2.06
N VAL A 226 12.77 -13.86 2.86
CA VAL A 226 14.01 -13.22 2.43
C VAL A 226 15.03 -14.30 2.02
N GLY A 227 15.48 -14.23 0.76
CA GLY A 227 16.42 -15.19 0.16
C GLY A 227 15.78 -16.33 -0.62
N ASP A 228 14.47 -16.47 -0.63
CA ASP A 228 13.78 -17.43 -1.49
C ASP A 228 13.94 -17.04 -2.98
N PRO A 229 13.89 -18.00 -3.89
CA PRO A 229 13.92 -17.72 -5.33
C PRO A 229 12.68 -16.91 -5.74
N LYS A 230 12.81 -16.15 -6.81
CA LYS A 230 11.70 -15.38 -7.37
C LYS A 230 10.60 -16.32 -7.87
N THR A 231 9.34 -15.90 -7.72
CA THR A 231 8.19 -16.62 -8.28
C THR A 231 8.32 -16.72 -9.81
N GLU A 232 8.20 -17.93 -10.33
CA GLU A 232 8.24 -18.21 -11.77
C GLU A 232 6.86 -17.99 -12.39
N LEU A 233 6.67 -16.86 -13.07
CA LEU A 233 5.37 -16.47 -13.65
C LEU A 233 4.83 -17.48 -14.66
N ASP A 234 5.72 -18.16 -15.39
CA ASP A 234 5.34 -19.17 -16.39
C ASP A 234 4.63 -20.38 -15.79
N LEU A 235 4.79 -20.61 -14.48
CA LEU A 235 4.06 -21.65 -13.75
C LEU A 235 2.60 -21.25 -13.45
N HIS A 236 2.26 -19.96 -13.61
CA HIS A 236 0.97 -19.41 -13.21
C HIS A 236 0.25 -18.65 -14.36
N PRO A 237 0.15 -19.22 -15.58
CA PRO A 237 -0.36 -18.51 -16.76
C PRO A 237 -1.83 -18.11 -16.66
N THR A 238 -2.59 -18.75 -15.76
CA THR A 238 -4.02 -18.52 -15.55
C THR A 238 -4.33 -17.89 -14.19
N SER A 239 -3.32 -17.36 -13.48
CA SER A 239 -3.52 -16.74 -12.18
C SER A 239 -4.46 -15.54 -12.24
N PRO A 240 -5.56 -15.54 -11.51
CA PRO A 240 -6.44 -14.39 -11.43
C PRO A 240 -5.79 -13.23 -10.69
N GLY A 241 -4.90 -13.50 -9.72
CA GLY A 241 -4.17 -12.47 -8.99
C GLY A 241 -3.19 -11.72 -9.89
N TYR A 242 -2.34 -12.42 -10.64
CA TYR A 242 -1.45 -11.76 -11.62
C TYR A 242 -2.21 -11.03 -12.71
N ARG A 243 -3.40 -11.51 -13.09
CA ARG A 243 -4.27 -10.80 -14.03
C ARG A 243 -4.67 -9.43 -13.48
N LEU A 244 -4.98 -9.32 -12.20
CA LEU A 244 -5.32 -8.03 -11.58
C LEU A 244 -4.13 -7.07 -11.55
N ILE A 245 -2.93 -7.58 -11.30
CA ILE A 245 -1.70 -6.77 -11.39
C ILE A 245 -1.51 -6.27 -12.82
N LEU A 246 -1.62 -7.16 -13.81
CA LEU A 246 -1.49 -6.81 -15.22
C LEU A 246 -2.50 -5.73 -15.65
N ASN A 247 -3.72 -5.77 -15.13
CA ASN A 247 -4.74 -4.74 -15.40
C ASN A 247 -4.23 -3.35 -15.02
N ASN A 248 -3.49 -3.22 -13.91
CA ASN A 248 -2.95 -1.93 -13.48
C ASN A 248 -1.73 -1.47 -14.31
N VAL A 249 -1.08 -2.38 -15.02
CA VAL A 249 -0.05 -2.03 -16.02
C VAL A 249 -0.71 -1.53 -17.31
N LEU A 250 -1.81 -2.17 -17.72
CA LEU A 250 -2.50 -1.86 -18.99
C LEU A 250 -3.46 -0.65 -18.87
N PHE A 251 -4.04 -0.45 -17.70
CA PHE A 251 -5.06 0.55 -17.47
C PHE A 251 -4.66 1.98 -17.84
N PRO A 252 -3.44 2.48 -17.56
CA PRO A 252 -3.06 3.85 -17.94
C PRO A 252 -3.07 4.11 -19.45
N ALA A 253 -2.88 3.06 -20.25
CA ALA A 253 -2.91 3.14 -21.70
C ALA A 253 -4.33 3.00 -22.29
N ALA A 254 -5.32 2.67 -21.45
CA ALA A 254 -6.68 2.47 -21.90
C ALA A 254 -7.38 3.78 -22.23
N ARG A 255 -8.01 3.85 -23.41
CA ARG A 255 -8.87 4.98 -23.76
C ARG A 255 -10.24 4.83 -23.10
N LYS A 256 -10.73 5.91 -22.51
CA LYS A 256 -12.09 5.98 -21.99
C LYS A 256 -13.07 5.72 -23.14
N LYS A 257 -13.82 4.63 -23.09
CA LYS A 257 -14.86 4.35 -24.07
C LYS A 257 -16.02 5.32 -23.87
N LYS A 258 -16.55 5.89 -24.96
CA LYS A 258 -17.83 6.57 -24.91
C LYS A 258 -18.90 5.53 -24.54
N GLN A 259 -19.74 5.83 -23.56
CA GLN A 259 -20.89 4.97 -23.26
C GLN A 259 -21.72 4.80 -24.53
N LYS A 260 -22.00 3.57 -24.89
CA LYS A 260 -23.00 3.28 -25.90
C LYS A 260 -24.36 3.43 -25.23
N THR A 261 -25.11 4.41 -25.68
CA THR A 261 -26.55 4.57 -25.35
C THR A 261 -27.34 3.41 -25.90
#